data_9ffeeed629b2c94ec27cd6a03f48bc16
#
_entry.id   9ffeeed629b2c94ec27cd6a03f48bc16
#
_cell.length_a   1.000
_cell.length_b   1.000
_cell.length_c   1.000
_cell.angle_alpha   90.00
_cell.angle_beta   90.00
_cell.angle_gamma   90.00
#
_symmetry.space_group_name_H-M   'P 1'
#
loop_
_entity.id
_entity.type
_entity.pdbx_description
1 polymer ?
#
loop_
_entity_poly.entity_id
_entity_poly.type
_entity_poly.pdbx_seq_one_letter_code
_entity_poly.pdbx_strand_id
1 'polypeptide(L)'
;MQHTTKWMMTPLAMLLGTLFSAPSFAVETSVIDSTSTPESTQNEGDTSCIVCKFSGAVYLSYDTNIYDKDDYRSVRNFSWGGDLVYSFSSATKAYFSTGGYRALEDEVGTYATDSVLGLQYTNLYRFGDTGKIGVAGQLTIPTSETSRKDELHTAVRLDVPISFSAWSVDFSVSPRLRKNFHEYKTMGGRSLTEWTYSLFAVAEKSWESFAVGITALGGNSISYQGTRRSSWQYEGALYGTYEFDESWSLLLAASSTGFYQDAERGTLGNIDLLDQEKASYIATVTYSF
;
A
#
# COMPACT_ATOMS: atom_id res chain seq x y z
N MET A 1 -22.72 8.12 39.36
CA MET A 1 -21.65 8.73 38.51
C MET A 1 -20.97 7.60 37.76
N GLN A 2 -21.44 7.33 36.56
CA GLN A 2 -20.80 6.36 35.65
C GLN A 2 -19.91 7.13 34.69
N HIS A 3 -18.62 6.96 34.81
CA HIS A 3 -17.66 7.45 33.81
C HIS A 3 -17.71 6.51 32.61
N THR A 4 -18.37 6.92 31.55
CA THR A 4 -18.24 6.31 30.24
C THR A 4 -16.96 6.83 29.61
N THR A 5 -15.91 6.03 29.63
CA THR A 5 -14.68 6.26 28.89
C THR A 5 -14.99 6.10 27.41
N LYS A 6 -14.99 7.21 26.68
CA LYS A 6 -15.08 7.21 25.22
C LYS A 6 -13.73 6.75 24.66
N TRP A 7 -13.73 5.60 24.06
CA TRP A 7 -12.62 5.07 23.29
C TRP A 7 -12.49 5.87 21.99
N MET A 8 -11.45 6.68 21.85
CA MET A 8 -11.02 7.26 20.58
C MET A 8 -10.14 6.22 19.90
N MET A 9 -10.65 5.56 18.88
CA MET A 9 -9.83 4.74 17.99
C MET A 9 -9.21 5.65 16.93
N THR A 10 -7.91 5.78 16.96
CA THR A 10 -7.11 6.56 16.03
C THR A 10 -6.89 5.79 14.72
N PRO A 11 -6.87 6.44 13.56
CA PRO A 11 -6.72 5.79 12.24
C PRO A 11 -5.24 5.50 11.96
N LEU A 12 -4.80 4.27 12.17
CA LEU A 12 -3.39 3.89 11.99
C LEU A 12 -3.06 3.08 10.73
N ALA A 13 -3.97 2.72 9.89
CA ALA A 13 -3.71 1.76 8.81
C ALA A 13 -3.31 2.36 7.47
N MET A 14 -2.82 3.60 7.41
CA MET A 14 -2.50 4.26 6.13
C MET A 14 -1.12 3.94 5.52
N LEU A 15 -0.27 3.11 6.17
CA LEU A 15 1.16 3.21 5.92
C LEU A 15 1.87 2.04 5.26
N LEU A 16 1.19 0.97 4.94
CA LEU A 16 1.85 -0.24 4.41
C LEU A 16 2.10 -0.26 2.89
N GLY A 17 2.01 0.87 2.24
CA GLY A 17 2.02 0.92 0.77
C GLY A 17 3.34 1.24 0.06
N THR A 18 4.40 1.65 0.74
CA THR A 18 5.53 2.30 0.05
C THR A 18 6.86 1.55 0.08
N LEU A 19 6.91 0.28 0.42
CA LEU A 19 8.14 -0.31 0.91
C LEU A 19 8.83 -1.34 0.01
N PHE A 20 8.80 -1.24 -1.31
CA PHE A 20 9.62 -2.18 -2.10
C PHE A 20 10.24 -1.57 -3.34
N SER A 21 11.54 -1.32 -3.27
CA SER A 21 12.40 -1.13 -4.43
C SER A 21 12.88 -2.48 -4.96
N ALA A 22 12.06 -3.14 -5.76
CA ALA A 22 12.55 -4.16 -6.68
C ALA A 22 12.72 -3.53 -8.06
N PRO A 23 13.80 -3.81 -8.80
CA PRO A 23 13.98 -3.23 -10.11
C PRO A 23 12.85 -3.66 -11.04
N SER A 24 12.17 -2.69 -11.62
CA SER A 24 11.27 -2.79 -12.77
C SER A 24 9.77 -3.02 -12.57
N PHE A 25 9.22 -2.90 -11.38
CA PHE A 25 7.77 -2.82 -11.25
C PHE A 25 7.41 -1.65 -10.34
N ALA A 26 6.60 -0.71 -10.83
CA ALA A 26 6.01 0.32 -10.00
C ALA A 26 5.23 -0.37 -8.87
N VAL A 27 5.80 -0.35 -7.67
CA VAL A 27 5.12 -0.84 -6.48
C VAL A 27 4.02 0.14 -6.15
N GLU A 28 2.82 -0.37 -6.25
CA GLU A 28 1.62 0.42 -6.05
C GLU A 28 1.30 0.50 -4.57
N THR A 29 1.38 1.71 -4.06
CA THR A 29 0.91 2.07 -2.72
C THR A 29 -0.58 1.78 -2.61
N SER A 30 -0.97 0.87 -1.75
CA SER A 30 -2.36 0.70 -1.38
C SER A 30 -2.64 1.48 -0.10
N VAL A 31 -3.43 2.52 -0.23
CA VAL A 31 -4.03 3.17 0.94
C VAL A 31 -5.07 2.21 1.51
N ILE A 32 -4.75 1.56 2.63
CA ILE A 32 -5.70 0.75 3.37
C ILE A 32 -6.42 1.69 4.33
N ASP A 33 -7.69 1.92 4.05
CA ASP A 33 -8.56 2.67 4.96
C ASP A 33 -9.11 1.71 6.04
N SER A 34 -8.40 1.57 7.14
CA SER A 34 -8.96 1.08 8.40
C SER A 34 -9.47 2.25 9.23
N THR A 35 -10.08 3.24 8.59
CA THR A 35 -10.76 4.31 9.31
C THR A 35 -12.08 3.82 9.90
N SER A 36 -12.05 3.33 11.12
CA SER A 36 -13.18 3.47 12.02
C SER A 36 -13.21 4.95 12.48
N THR A 37 -13.73 5.83 11.63
CA THR A 37 -14.03 7.21 12.04
C THR A 37 -15.04 7.14 13.18
N PRO A 38 -14.79 7.73 14.35
CA PRO A 38 -15.84 7.90 15.35
C PRO A 38 -16.95 8.74 14.71
N GLU A 39 -18.17 8.21 14.78
CA GLU A 39 -19.37 8.90 14.36
C GLU A 39 -19.53 10.16 15.23
N SER A 40 -18.96 11.25 14.76
CA SER A 40 -19.21 12.56 15.36
C SER A 40 -20.68 12.86 15.09
N THR A 41 -21.46 12.94 16.13
CA THR A 41 -22.82 13.49 16.13
C THR A 41 -22.73 14.90 15.57
N GLN A 42 -22.98 15.05 14.27
CA GLN A 42 -23.10 16.36 13.64
C GLN A 42 -24.40 17.00 14.15
N ASN A 43 -24.27 18.01 14.97
CA ASN A 43 -25.28 19.02 15.12
C ASN A 43 -25.44 19.72 13.77
N GLU A 44 -26.62 19.60 13.17
CA GLU A 44 -27.01 20.37 11.98
C GLU A 44 -26.96 21.86 12.34
N GLY A 45 -26.03 22.58 11.75
CA GLY A 45 -25.98 24.04 11.78
C GLY A 45 -24.59 24.58 12.12
N ASP A 46 -23.59 24.35 11.25
CA ASP A 46 -22.47 25.28 11.23
C ASP A 46 -21.73 25.29 9.88
N THR A 47 -21.25 26.47 9.54
CA THR A 47 -20.46 26.86 8.39
C THR A 47 -19.37 25.83 8.12
N SER A 48 -19.42 25.15 6.97
CA SER A 48 -18.54 24.05 6.60
C SER A 48 -17.06 24.47 6.71
N CYS A 49 -16.40 24.03 7.77
CA CYS A 49 -14.96 24.17 7.91
C CYS A 49 -14.28 23.34 6.81
N ILE A 50 -13.81 23.99 5.75
CA ILE A 50 -13.11 23.32 4.64
C ILE A 50 -11.82 22.66 5.14
N VAL A 51 -11.13 23.30 6.08
CA VAL A 51 -9.86 22.82 6.65
C VAL A 51 -10.06 21.52 7.45
N CYS A 52 -11.20 21.37 8.14
CA CYS A 52 -11.52 20.17 8.92
C CYS A 52 -11.77 18.92 8.07
N LYS A 53 -11.84 19.06 6.75
CA LYS A 53 -12.01 17.96 5.80
C LYS A 53 -10.68 17.43 5.24
N PHE A 54 -9.58 18.12 5.52
CA PHE A 54 -8.24 17.69 5.14
C PHE A 54 -7.59 16.91 6.29
N SER A 55 -6.94 15.84 5.95
CA SER A 55 -6.02 15.10 6.79
C SER A 55 -4.84 14.64 5.95
N GLY A 56 -3.75 14.27 6.57
CA GLY A 56 -2.60 13.81 5.82
C GLY A 56 -1.58 13.16 6.72
N ALA A 57 -0.57 12.58 6.09
CA ALA A 57 0.57 12.01 6.78
C ALA A 57 1.85 12.26 5.99
N VAL A 58 2.95 12.37 6.70
CA VAL A 58 4.29 12.32 6.13
C VAL A 58 5.08 11.26 6.86
N TYR A 59 5.92 10.52 6.14
CA TYR A 59 6.68 9.43 6.73
C TYR A 59 8.13 9.40 6.24
N LEU A 60 8.97 8.86 7.10
CA LEU A 60 10.34 8.49 6.82
C LEU A 60 10.53 7.02 7.14
N SER A 61 11.18 6.30 6.24
CA SER A 61 11.38 4.87 6.36
C SER A 61 12.81 4.48 6.04
N TYR A 62 13.31 3.50 6.76
CA TYR A 62 14.57 2.83 6.48
C TYR A 62 14.29 1.34 6.28
N ASP A 63 14.76 0.81 5.17
CA ASP A 63 14.68 -0.62 4.88
C ASP A 63 16.08 -1.22 4.66
N THR A 64 16.24 -2.45 5.13
CA THR A 64 17.48 -3.20 5.04
C THR A 64 17.19 -4.70 4.97
N ASN A 65 18.12 -5.45 4.44
CA ASN A 65 18.14 -6.91 4.56
C ASN A 65 19.26 -7.37 5.53
N ILE A 66 19.44 -8.68 5.69
CA ILE A 66 20.41 -9.26 6.64
C ILE A 66 21.85 -9.24 6.15
N TYR A 67 22.09 -8.90 4.87
CA TYR A 67 23.42 -8.99 4.28
C TYR A 67 24.30 -7.82 4.70
N ASP A 68 25.59 -8.09 4.87
CA ASP A 68 26.58 -7.05 5.17
C ASP A 68 26.72 -6.07 3.98
N LYS A 69 27.16 -4.86 4.28
CA LYS A 69 27.30 -3.78 3.31
C LYS A 69 28.14 -4.13 2.08
N ASP A 70 29.12 -5.02 2.24
CA ASP A 70 30.03 -5.44 1.17
C ASP A 70 29.51 -6.65 0.39
N ASP A 71 28.34 -7.21 0.74
CA ASP A 71 27.69 -8.30 0.01
C ASP A 71 26.88 -7.72 -1.15
N TYR A 72 27.05 -8.28 -2.36
CA TYR A 72 26.28 -7.86 -3.55
C TYR A 72 24.76 -8.02 -3.42
N ARG A 73 24.29 -8.77 -2.41
CA ARG A 73 22.87 -8.95 -2.08
C ARG A 73 22.36 -7.89 -1.10
N SER A 74 23.25 -7.06 -0.57
CA SER A 74 22.87 -6.03 0.38
C SER A 74 21.95 -5.00 -0.26
N VAL A 75 20.83 -4.71 0.39
CA VAL A 75 19.88 -3.67 -0.02
C VAL A 75 19.62 -2.79 1.19
N ARG A 76 19.84 -1.49 1.03
CA ARG A 76 19.54 -0.47 2.03
C ARG A 76 18.99 0.77 1.36
N ASN A 77 17.81 1.18 1.82
CA ASN A 77 17.18 2.37 1.28
C ASN A 77 16.67 3.26 2.41
N PHE A 78 16.65 4.53 2.12
CA PHE A 78 15.98 5.53 2.93
C PHE A 78 14.84 6.12 2.10
N SER A 79 13.60 5.94 2.54
CA SER A 79 12.42 6.34 1.80
C SER A 79 11.67 7.44 2.56
N TRP A 80 10.96 8.27 1.82
CA TRP A 80 10.08 9.30 2.36
C TRP A 80 8.85 9.42 1.48
N GLY A 81 7.76 9.88 2.07
CA GLY A 81 6.55 10.15 1.30
C GLY A 81 5.54 10.93 2.12
N GLY A 82 4.44 11.20 1.48
CA GLY A 82 3.32 11.87 2.11
C GLY A 82 2.03 11.63 1.36
N ASP A 83 0.96 11.63 2.15
CA ASP A 83 -0.41 11.46 1.71
C ASP A 83 -1.23 12.68 2.15
N LEU A 84 -2.09 13.14 1.28
CA LEU A 84 -3.08 14.16 1.56
C LEU A 84 -4.46 13.60 1.23
N VAL A 85 -5.37 13.66 2.18
CA VAL A 85 -6.74 13.15 2.05
C VAL A 85 -7.73 14.28 2.21
N TYR A 86 -8.71 14.34 1.32
CA TYR A 86 -9.86 15.23 1.42
C TYR A 86 -11.13 14.40 1.55
N SER A 87 -11.85 14.58 2.66
CA SER A 87 -13.10 13.87 2.96
C SER A 87 -14.30 14.70 2.48
N PHE A 88 -14.94 14.27 1.39
CA PHE A 88 -16.20 14.87 0.92
C PHE A 88 -17.36 14.54 1.85
N SER A 89 -17.36 13.30 2.35
CA SER A 89 -18.33 12.75 3.30
C SER A 89 -17.67 11.64 4.13
N SER A 90 -18.39 11.07 5.07
CA SER A 90 -17.93 9.89 5.82
C SER A 90 -17.64 8.67 4.95
N ALA A 91 -18.21 8.61 3.74
CA ALA A 91 -18.05 7.48 2.83
C ALA A 91 -17.18 7.78 1.61
N THR A 92 -16.98 9.08 1.25
CA THR A 92 -16.29 9.48 0.02
C THR A 92 -15.06 10.31 0.34
N LYS A 93 -13.89 9.85 -0.12
CA LYS A 93 -12.61 10.52 0.09
C LYS A 93 -11.85 10.60 -1.24
N ALA A 94 -11.16 11.72 -1.47
CA ALA A 94 -10.09 11.80 -2.45
C ALA A 94 -8.75 11.79 -1.72
N TYR A 95 -7.73 11.25 -2.35
CA TYR A 95 -6.37 11.26 -1.80
C TYR A 95 -5.34 11.51 -2.89
N PHE A 96 -4.22 12.08 -2.47
CA PHE A 96 -3.03 12.27 -3.27
C PHE A 96 -1.84 11.74 -2.48
N SER A 97 -1.02 10.90 -3.12
CA SER A 97 0.18 10.31 -2.55
C SER A 97 1.39 10.60 -3.43
N THR A 98 2.53 10.89 -2.81
CA THR A 98 3.80 11.07 -3.51
C THR A 98 4.96 10.70 -2.60
N GLY A 99 6.12 10.40 -3.17
CA GLY A 99 7.28 10.04 -2.37
C GLY A 99 8.54 9.84 -3.20
N GLY A 100 9.55 9.29 -2.53
CA GLY A 100 10.81 8.94 -3.14
C GLY A 100 11.66 8.09 -2.19
N TYR A 101 12.78 7.63 -2.69
CA TYR A 101 13.75 6.91 -1.91
C TYR A 101 15.18 7.22 -2.34
N ARG A 102 16.11 6.99 -1.45
CA ARG A 102 17.54 7.01 -1.72
C ARG A 102 18.10 5.61 -1.51
N ALA A 103 18.58 5.02 -2.60
CA ALA A 103 19.36 3.79 -2.53
C ALA A 103 20.74 4.13 -1.95
N LEU A 104 21.14 3.42 -0.89
CA LEU A 104 22.41 3.63 -0.19
C LEU A 104 23.48 2.66 -0.67
N GLU A 105 23.07 1.58 -1.32
CA GLU A 105 23.91 0.54 -1.88
C GLU A 105 23.36 0.17 -3.25
N ASP A 106 24.18 -0.40 -4.11
CA ASP A 106 23.86 -0.75 -5.47
C ASP A 106 23.12 0.41 -6.20
N GLU A 107 23.56 0.88 -7.32
CA GLU A 107 22.95 2.04 -8.01
C GLU A 107 22.63 3.23 -7.08
N VAL A 108 23.59 3.64 -6.23
CA VAL A 108 23.42 4.74 -5.28
C VAL A 108 22.83 5.97 -5.95
N GLY A 109 21.65 6.38 -5.51
CA GLY A 109 20.93 7.50 -6.13
C GLY A 109 19.69 7.89 -5.35
N THR A 110 19.09 9.00 -5.76
CA THR A 110 17.81 9.48 -5.22
C THR A 110 16.77 9.42 -6.33
N TYR A 111 15.68 8.71 -6.05
CA TYR A 111 14.65 8.38 -7.03
C TYR A 111 13.29 8.82 -6.53
N ALA A 112 12.48 9.43 -7.39
CA ALA A 112 11.08 9.67 -7.11
C ALA A 112 10.25 8.40 -7.37
N THR A 113 9.23 8.17 -6.59
CA THR A 113 8.17 7.21 -6.92
C THR A 113 7.09 7.86 -7.79
N ASP A 114 6.22 7.07 -8.40
CA ASP A 114 5.07 7.63 -9.09
C ASP A 114 4.12 8.28 -8.08
N SER A 115 3.58 9.43 -8.47
CA SER A 115 2.53 10.08 -7.69
C SER A 115 1.17 9.52 -8.07
N VAL A 116 0.24 9.55 -7.13
CA VAL A 116 -1.07 8.91 -7.27
C VAL A 116 -2.17 9.87 -6.83
N LEU A 117 -3.21 9.96 -7.63
CA LEU A 117 -4.46 10.62 -7.29
C LEU A 117 -5.57 9.58 -7.25
N GLY A 118 -6.32 9.49 -6.15
CA GLY A 118 -7.38 8.50 -6.01
C GLY A 118 -8.68 9.08 -5.49
N LEU A 119 -9.75 8.35 -5.75
CA LEU A 119 -11.09 8.58 -5.22
C LEU A 119 -11.62 7.26 -4.68
N GLN A 120 -12.14 7.28 -3.46
CA GLN A 120 -12.64 6.11 -2.77
C GLN A 120 -14.07 6.35 -2.27
N TYR A 121 -14.90 5.30 -2.39
CA TYR A 121 -16.22 5.21 -1.78
C TYR A 121 -16.32 3.92 -0.96
N THR A 122 -16.46 4.04 0.37
CA THR A 122 -16.31 2.92 1.31
C THR A 122 -17.60 2.16 1.60
N ASN A 123 -18.77 2.68 1.25
CA ASN A 123 -20.09 2.13 1.61
C ASN A 123 -20.93 1.72 0.41
N LEU A 124 -20.33 1.05 -0.59
CA LEU A 124 -21.07 0.56 -1.76
C LEU A 124 -22.12 -0.49 -1.35
N TYR A 125 -21.75 -1.39 -0.45
CA TYR A 125 -22.63 -2.41 0.09
C TYR A 125 -22.20 -2.79 1.52
N ARG A 126 -23.16 -3.07 2.40
CA ARG A 126 -22.91 -3.56 3.77
C ARG A 126 -23.48 -4.96 3.91
N PHE A 127 -22.77 -5.84 4.62
CA PHE A 127 -23.18 -7.19 4.92
C PHE A 127 -22.82 -7.60 6.35
N GLY A 128 -23.66 -8.41 6.98
CA GLY A 128 -23.50 -8.74 8.40
C GLY A 128 -23.45 -7.49 9.28
N ASP A 129 -22.79 -7.58 10.42
CA ASP A 129 -22.73 -6.50 11.41
C ASP A 129 -21.58 -5.53 11.14
N THR A 130 -20.47 -6.00 10.56
CA THR A 130 -19.24 -5.22 10.36
C THR A 130 -18.80 -5.12 8.90
N GLY A 131 -19.37 -5.97 8.03
CA GLY A 131 -18.93 -6.12 6.66
C GLY A 131 -19.27 -4.93 5.77
N LYS A 132 -18.29 -4.49 4.96
CA LYS A 132 -18.40 -3.39 4.00
C LYS A 132 -17.74 -3.77 2.70
N ILE A 133 -18.33 -3.37 1.59
CA ILE A 133 -17.72 -3.39 0.26
C ILE A 133 -17.59 -1.95 -0.20
N GLY A 134 -16.40 -1.56 -0.60
CA GLY A 134 -16.10 -0.26 -1.18
C GLY A 134 -15.70 -0.37 -2.65
N VAL A 135 -15.41 0.75 -3.25
CA VAL A 135 -14.79 0.89 -4.56
C VAL A 135 -13.81 2.06 -4.53
N ALA A 136 -12.66 1.89 -5.14
CA ALA A 136 -11.69 2.97 -5.29
C ALA A 136 -11.15 2.99 -6.72
N GLY A 137 -10.99 4.20 -7.26
CA GLY A 137 -10.31 4.47 -8.51
C GLY A 137 -9.04 5.25 -8.26
N GLN A 138 -7.98 4.92 -8.98
CA GLN A 138 -6.67 5.55 -8.82
C GLN A 138 -6.09 5.90 -10.19
N LEU A 139 -5.51 7.09 -10.29
CA LEU A 139 -4.76 7.58 -11.45
C LEU A 139 -3.29 7.73 -11.06
N THR A 140 -2.40 7.10 -11.79
CA THR A 140 -0.95 7.23 -11.62
C THR A 140 -0.42 8.37 -12.47
N ILE A 141 0.34 9.26 -11.85
CA ILE A 141 1.12 10.33 -12.50
C ILE A 141 2.57 9.86 -12.56
N PRO A 142 3.16 9.66 -13.74
CA PRO A 142 4.47 9.04 -13.92
C PRO A 142 5.59 10.00 -13.54
N THR A 143 5.86 10.12 -12.26
CA THR A 143 6.94 10.96 -11.70
C THR A 143 8.24 10.17 -11.49
N SER A 144 8.19 8.83 -11.45
CA SER A 144 9.35 7.97 -11.32
C SER A 144 10.20 7.93 -12.58
N GLU A 145 11.49 7.66 -12.42
CA GLU A 145 12.41 7.51 -13.55
C GLU A 145 12.05 6.30 -14.41
N THR A 146 11.65 5.19 -13.80
CA THR A 146 11.24 3.98 -14.50
C THR A 146 10.03 4.22 -15.39
N SER A 147 8.97 4.85 -14.85
CA SER A 147 7.78 5.19 -15.63
C SER A 147 8.07 6.13 -16.78
N ARG A 148 8.98 7.09 -16.58
CA ARG A 148 9.41 8.00 -17.66
C ARG A 148 10.26 7.30 -18.71
N LYS A 149 11.16 6.38 -18.32
CA LYS A 149 11.95 5.58 -19.26
C LYS A 149 11.08 4.64 -20.10
N ASP A 150 10.03 4.10 -19.50
CA ASP A 150 9.04 3.23 -20.19
C ASP A 150 7.99 4.03 -20.95
N GLU A 151 8.11 5.38 -21.02
CA GLU A 151 7.17 6.30 -21.68
C GLU A 151 5.71 6.05 -21.23
N LEU A 152 5.54 5.86 -19.92
CA LEU A 152 4.22 5.73 -19.32
C LEU A 152 3.55 7.11 -19.28
N HIS A 153 2.41 7.26 -19.96
CA HIS A 153 1.62 8.48 -19.86
C HIS A 153 0.82 8.54 -18.56
N THR A 154 0.19 7.43 -18.22
CA THR A 154 -0.59 7.26 -17.01
C THR A 154 -0.97 5.79 -16.81
N ALA A 155 -1.47 5.48 -15.62
CA ALA A 155 -2.17 4.22 -15.38
C ALA A 155 -3.45 4.47 -14.57
N VAL A 156 -4.45 3.65 -14.81
CA VAL A 156 -5.71 3.66 -14.05
C VAL A 156 -5.83 2.33 -13.32
N ARG A 157 -6.13 2.40 -12.02
CA ARG A 157 -6.39 1.23 -11.19
C ARG A 157 -7.79 1.30 -10.60
N LEU A 158 -8.46 0.17 -10.57
CA LEU A 158 -9.72 -0.06 -9.88
C LEU A 158 -9.48 -1.07 -8.76
N ASP A 159 -9.93 -0.73 -7.57
CA ASP A 159 -9.88 -1.56 -6.38
C ASP A 159 -11.30 -1.79 -5.85
N VAL A 160 -11.57 -2.99 -5.32
CA VAL A 160 -12.86 -3.31 -4.67
C VAL A 160 -12.56 -3.84 -3.26
N PRO A 161 -12.28 -2.96 -2.28
CA PRO A 161 -12.00 -3.39 -0.92
C PRO A 161 -13.26 -3.99 -0.27
N ILE A 162 -13.07 -5.17 0.34
CA ILE A 162 -14.05 -5.89 1.13
C ILE A 162 -13.48 -5.99 2.53
N SER A 163 -14.09 -5.30 3.50
CA SER A 163 -13.59 -5.24 4.87
C SER A 163 -14.64 -5.79 5.83
N PHE A 164 -14.20 -6.52 6.85
CA PHE A 164 -15.04 -7.03 7.92
C PHE A 164 -14.20 -7.31 9.17
N SER A 165 -14.84 -7.32 10.34
CA SER A 165 -14.20 -7.67 11.61
C SER A 165 -14.73 -8.98 12.13
N ALA A 166 -13.85 -9.88 12.55
CA ALA A 166 -14.19 -11.14 13.18
C ALA A 166 -13.15 -11.48 14.26
N TRP A 167 -13.57 -12.00 15.41
CA TRP A 167 -12.71 -12.39 16.53
C TRP A 167 -11.76 -11.26 17.02
N SER A 168 -12.22 -10.02 16.98
CA SER A 168 -11.42 -8.83 17.28
C SER A 168 -10.19 -8.69 16.37
N VAL A 169 -10.28 -9.16 15.14
CA VAL A 169 -9.31 -8.97 14.06
C VAL A 169 -10.05 -8.31 12.91
N ASP A 170 -9.45 -7.28 12.33
CA ASP A 170 -9.95 -6.59 11.16
C ASP A 170 -9.36 -7.22 9.91
N PHE A 171 -10.21 -7.61 8.99
CA PHE A 171 -9.82 -8.20 7.70
C PHE A 171 -10.18 -7.26 6.56
N SER A 172 -9.29 -7.16 5.60
CA SER A 172 -9.55 -6.48 4.34
C SER A 172 -9.00 -7.31 3.19
N VAL A 173 -9.81 -7.50 2.15
CA VAL A 173 -9.40 -8.19 0.91
C VAL A 173 -9.79 -7.30 -0.25
N SER A 174 -8.84 -6.98 -1.13
CA SER A 174 -9.03 -6.05 -2.23
C SER A 174 -8.57 -6.64 -3.56
N PRO A 175 -9.48 -7.13 -4.41
CA PRO A 175 -9.20 -7.36 -5.82
C PRO A 175 -8.85 -6.04 -6.51
N ARG A 176 -7.81 -6.06 -7.34
CA ARG A 176 -7.28 -4.89 -8.04
C ARG A 176 -7.07 -5.18 -9.50
N LEU A 177 -7.41 -4.21 -10.33
CA LEU A 177 -7.16 -4.25 -11.77
C LEU A 177 -6.54 -2.92 -12.20
N ARG A 178 -5.36 -2.96 -12.79
CA ARG A 178 -4.65 -1.79 -13.31
C ARG A 178 -4.47 -1.91 -14.81
N LYS A 179 -4.68 -0.81 -15.52
CA LYS A 179 -4.32 -0.64 -16.93
C LYS A 179 -3.28 0.45 -17.06
N ASN A 180 -2.18 0.15 -17.73
CA ASN A 180 -1.14 1.10 -18.09
C ASN A 180 -1.38 1.64 -19.50
N PHE A 181 -1.04 2.91 -19.71
CA PHE A 181 -1.11 3.60 -20.99
C PHE A 181 0.28 4.15 -21.31
N HIS A 182 1.03 3.45 -22.17
CA HIS A 182 2.35 3.85 -22.61
C HIS A 182 2.27 4.47 -24.00
N GLU A 183 3.22 5.33 -24.35
CA GLU A 183 3.39 5.85 -25.72
C GLU A 183 3.67 4.70 -26.68
N TYR A 184 4.58 3.80 -26.30
CA TYR A 184 4.96 2.64 -27.08
C TYR A 184 4.55 1.34 -26.38
N LYS A 185 4.21 0.32 -27.17
CA LYS A 185 3.86 -1.01 -26.64
C LYS A 185 5.08 -1.87 -26.31
N THR A 186 6.25 -1.43 -26.76
CA THR A 186 7.52 -2.13 -26.57
C THR A 186 8.63 -1.15 -26.24
N MET A 187 9.54 -1.52 -25.35
CA MET A 187 10.72 -0.76 -24.98
C MET A 187 11.90 -1.72 -24.85
N GLY A 188 13.06 -1.37 -25.45
CA GLY A 188 14.26 -2.20 -25.41
C GLY A 188 14.05 -3.64 -25.92
N GLY A 189 13.17 -3.84 -26.92
CA GLY A 189 12.87 -5.16 -27.49
C GLY A 189 11.92 -6.01 -26.63
N ARG A 190 11.40 -5.48 -25.52
CA ARG A 190 10.43 -6.16 -24.64
C ARG A 190 9.05 -5.54 -24.77
N SER A 191 8.00 -6.36 -24.79
CA SER A 191 6.64 -5.87 -24.67
C SER A 191 6.38 -5.35 -23.25
N LEU A 192 5.86 -4.12 -23.17
CA LEU A 192 5.49 -3.50 -21.89
C LEU A 192 4.22 -4.14 -21.32
N THR A 193 4.02 -3.97 -20.02
CA THR A 193 2.83 -4.44 -19.32
C THR A 193 1.64 -3.54 -19.62
N GLU A 194 0.56 -4.11 -20.14
CA GLU A 194 -0.70 -3.41 -20.36
C GLU A 194 -1.62 -3.51 -19.14
N TRP A 195 -1.82 -4.74 -18.65
CA TRP A 195 -2.71 -5.02 -17.53
C TRP A 195 -1.96 -5.66 -16.38
N THR A 196 -2.32 -5.26 -15.16
CA THR A 196 -1.94 -5.96 -13.93
C THR A 196 -3.20 -6.25 -13.13
N TYR A 197 -3.32 -7.48 -12.65
CA TYR A 197 -4.38 -7.88 -11.74
C TYR A 197 -3.78 -8.51 -10.50
N SER A 198 -4.33 -8.18 -9.35
CA SER A 198 -3.84 -8.68 -8.07
C SER A 198 -4.95 -8.80 -7.05
N LEU A 199 -4.68 -9.59 -6.03
CA LEU A 199 -5.46 -9.68 -4.81
C LEU A 199 -4.57 -9.25 -3.66
N PHE A 200 -5.01 -8.26 -2.89
CA PHE A 200 -4.34 -7.80 -1.69
C PHE A 200 -5.19 -8.16 -0.48
N ALA A 201 -4.58 -8.64 0.58
CA ALA A 201 -5.25 -9.02 1.81
C ALA A 201 -4.48 -8.49 3.01
N VAL A 202 -5.23 -8.13 4.06
CA VAL A 202 -4.71 -7.68 5.36
C VAL A 202 -5.52 -8.35 6.45
N ALA A 203 -4.85 -8.73 7.53
CA ALA A 203 -5.46 -9.06 8.79
C ALA A 203 -4.71 -8.33 9.90
N GLU A 204 -5.41 -7.54 10.71
CA GLU A 204 -4.82 -6.71 11.75
C GLU A 204 -5.60 -6.86 13.05
N LYS A 205 -4.87 -6.89 14.15
CA LYS A 205 -5.42 -6.79 15.48
C LYS A 205 -4.83 -5.61 16.20
N SER A 206 -5.70 -4.70 16.64
CA SER A 206 -5.34 -3.47 17.32
C SER A 206 -5.68 -3.54 18.81
N TRP A 207 -4.87 -2.87 19.60
CA TRP A 207 -5.06 -2.55 21.02
C TRP A 207 -4.98 -1.04 21.18
N GLU A 208 -4.93 -0.51 22.39
CA GLU A 208 -4.96 0.96 22.65
C GLU A 208 -3.92 1.77 21.85
N SER A 209 -2.66 1.38 21.92
CA SER A 209 -1.56 2.10 21.26
C SER A 209 -0.71 1.19 20.38
N PHE A 210 -1.15 -0.03 20.17
CA PHE A 210 -0.38 -1.04 19.46
C PHE A 210 -1.25 -1.85 18.51
N ALA A 211 -0.74 -2.13 17.32
CA ALA A 211 -1.37 -3.03 16.39
C ALA A 211 -0.36 -4.03 15.83
N VAL A 212 -0.81 -5.22 15.52
CA VAL A 212 -0.05 -6.25 14.81
C VAL A 212 -0.86 -6.74 13.63
N GLY A 213 -0.23 -6.86 12.50
CA GLY A 213 -0.91 -7.32 11.31
C GLY A 213 -0.03 -8.09 10.35
N ILE A 214 -0.70 -8.73 9.43
CA ILE A 214 -0.08 -9.41 8.29
C ILE A 214 -0.69 -8.88 7.01
N THR A 215 0.13 -8.78 5.97
CA THR A 215 -0.32 -8.49 4.61
C THR A 215 0.06 -9.60 3.67
N ALA A 216 -0.72 -9.77 2.62
CA ALA A 216 -0.41 -10.66 1.52
C ALA A 216 -0.88 -10.04 0.20
N LEU A 217 -0.07 -10.17 -0.84
CA LEU A 217 -0.41 -9.78 -2.19
C LEU A 217 -0.06 -10.93 -3.13
N GLY A 218 -0.95 -11.21 -4.07
CA GLY A 218 -0.69 -12.12 -5.18
C GLY A 218 -1.22 -11.54 -6.48
N GLY A 219 -0.45 -11.63 -7.55
CA GLY A 219 -0.86 -11.02 -8.81
C GLY A 219 -0.10 -11.49 -10.03
N ASN A 220 -0.56 -11.06 -11.19
CA ASN A 220 0.09 -11.31 -12.46
C ASN A 220 -0.16 -10.17 -13.44
N SER A 221 0.53 -10.16 -14.56
CA SER A 221 0.42 -9.14 -15.58
C SER A 221 0.29 -9.69 -16.98
N ILE A 222 -0.31 -8.88 -17.87
CA ILE A 222 -0.50 -9.18 -19.28
C ILE A 222 0.16 -8.05 -20.08
N SER A 223 0.98 -8.42 -21.06
CA SER A 223 1.65 -7.46 -21.93
C SER A 223 0.71 -6.91 -23.02
N TYR A 224 1.11 -5.85 -23.72
CA TYR A 224 0.39 -5.35 -24.90
C TYR A 224 0.28 -6.34 -26.06
N GLN A 225 1.05 -7.42 -26.04
CA GLN A 225 0.93 -8.53 -27.01
C GLN A 225 -0.06 -9.60 -26.55
N GLY A 226 -0.73 -9.41 -25.41
CA GLY A 226 -1.68 -10.36 -24.84
C GLY A 226 -1.00 -11.54 -24.12
N THR A 227 0.32 -11.50 -23.95
CA THR A 227 1.06 -12.57 -23.27
C THR A 227 1.00 -12.35 -21.76
N ARG A 228 0.47 -13.33 -21.04
CA ARG A 228 0.51 -13.36 -19.58
C ARG A 228 1.94 -13.71 -19.14
N ARG A 229 2.42 -13.06 -18.07
CA ARG A 229 3.70 -13.42 -17.45
C ARG A 229 3.63 -14.85 -16.91
N SER A 230 4.68 -15.63 -17.12
CA SER A 230 4.76 -17.03 -16.67
C SER A 230 4.83 -17.14 -15.14
N SER A 231 5.42 -16.15 -14.47
CA SER A 231 5.59 -16.13 -13.03
C SER A 231 4.52 -15.29 -12.34
N TRP A 232 3.99 -15.78 -11.19
CA TRP A 232 3.14 -15.01 -10.31
C TRP A 232 4.00 -14.15 -9.39
N GLN A 233 3.61 -12.90 -9.22
CA GLN A 233 4.17 -12.04 -8.18
C GLN A 233 3.48 -12.34 -6.87
N TYR A 234 4.26 -12.43 -5.80
CA TYR A 234 3.75 -12.53 -4.44
C TYR A 234 4.50 -11.57 -3.52
N GLU A 235 3.83 -11.17 -2.47
CA GLU A 235 4.37 -10.37 -1.38
C GLU A 235 3.68 -10.77 -0.10
N GLY A 236 4.41 -10.76 1.02
CA GLY A 236 3.88 -10.95 2.35
C GLY A 236 4.69 -10.14 3.34
N ALA A 237 4.00 -9.56 4.33
CA ALA A 237 4.67 -8.87 5.42
C ALA A 237 3.99 -9.16 6.76
N LEU A 238 4.80 -9.22 7.80
CA LEU A 238 4.39 -9.16 9.20
C LEU A 238 4.82 -7.79 9.73
N TYR A 239 3.93 -7.09 10.42
CA TYR A 239 4.23 -5.78 10.97
C TYR A 239 3.65 -5.57 12.36
N GLY A 240 4.27 -4.67 13.09
CA GLY A 240 3.76 -4.10 14.32
C GLY A 240 3.84 -2.59 14.27
N THR A 241 2.82 -1.93 14.79
CA THR A 241 2.75 -0.48 14.86
C THR A 241 2.56 -0.03 16.30
N TYR A 242 3.23 1.05 16.67
CA TYR A 242 3.10 1.68 17.98
C TYR A 242 2.79 3.17 17.80
N GLU A 243 1.71 3.63 18.42
CA GLU A 243 1.32 5.05 18.48
C GLU A 243 1.91 5.69 19.74
N PHE A 244 2.79 6.68 19.55
CA PHE A 244 3.35 7.46 20.66
C PHE A 244 2.32 8.45 21.21
N ASP A 245 1.60 9.08 20.28
CA ASP A 245 0.52 10.03 20.52
C ASP A 245 -0.44 10.07 19.31
N GLU A 246 -1.36 11.01 19.27
CA GLU A 246 -2.35 11.17 18.19
C GLU A 246 -1.74 11.48 16.81
N SER A 247 -0.50 11.95 16.76
CA SER A 247 0.18 12.37 15.54
C SER A 247 1.35 11.50 15.14
N TRP A 248 2.03 10.85 16.08
CA TRP A 248 3.26 10.11 15.81
C TRP A 248 3.11 8.61 16.00
N SER A 249 3.59 7.88 15.02
CA SER A 249 3.65 6.41 15.09
C SER A 249 4.96 5.85 14.56
N LEU A 250 5.29 4.65 15.02
CA LEU A 250 6.40 3.81 14.54
C LEU A 250 5.83 2.49 14.03
N LEU A 251 6.20 2.13 12.82
CA LEU A 251 5.94 0.82 12.26
C LEU A 251 7.26 0.06 12.11
N LEU A 252 7.26 -1.19 12.53
CA LEU A 252 8.32 -2.15 12.26
C LEU A 252 7.74 -3.30 11.46
N ALA A 253 8.37 -3.67 10.35
CA ALA A 253 7.89 -4.76 9.51
C ALA A 253 9.04 -5.66 9.03
N ALA A 254 8.70 -6.91 8.80
CA ALA A 254 9.49 -7.85 8.03
C ALA A 254 8.66 -8.30 6.83
N SER A 255 9.20 -8.16 5.64
CA SER A 255 8.50 -8.45 4.40
C SER A 255 9.32 -9.32 3.48
N SER A 256 8.64 -10.09 2.65
CA SER A 256 9.25 -10.91 1.62
C SER A 256 8.47 -10.73 0.33
N THR A 257 9.16 -10.50 -0.77
CA THR A 257 8.56 -10.40 -2.10
C THR A 257 9.28 -11.31 -3.08
N GLY A 258 8.60 -11.75 -4.12
CA GLY A 258 9.21 -12.57 -5.13
C GLY A 258 8.29 -12.91 -6.28
N PHE A 259 8.85 -13.73 -7.20
CA PHE A 259 8.10 -14.30 -8.29
C PHE A 259 8.05 -15.82 -8.11
N TYR A 260 6.84 -16.34 -8.08
CA TYR A 260 6.62 -17.76 -8.20
C TYR A 260 6.80 -18.16 -9.67
N GLN A 261 7.83 -18.92 -9.94
CA GLN A 261 8.03 -19.56 -11.25
C GLN A 261 7.47 -20.97 -11.16
N ASP A 262 6.51 -21.31 -12.04
CA ASP A 262 6.12 -22.70 -12.23
C ASP A 262 7.38 -23.48 -12.62
N ALA A 263 7.78 -24.42 -11.77
CA ALA A 263 8.81 -25.38 -12.16
C ALA A 263 8.28 -26.15 -13.39
N GLU A 264 9.14 -26.42 -14.36
CA GLU A 264 8.80 -27.09 -15.61
C GLU A 264 8.08 -28.46 -15.45
N ARG A 265 7.79 -28.87 -14.22
CA ARG A 265 7.18 -30.16 -13.86
C ARG A 265 5.87 -30.05 -13.11
N GLY A 266 5.23 -28.87 -13.04
CA GLY A 266 3.92 -28.71 -12.41
C GLY A 266 3.89 -28.94 -10.89
N THR A 267 5.03 -28.96 -10.22
CA THR A 267 5.10 -28.91 -8.76
C THR A 267 4.99 -27.45 -8.30
N LEU A 268 4.11 -27.20 -7.33
CA LEU A 268 4.08 -25.92 -6.64
C LEU A 268 5.48 -25.65 -6.10
N GLY A 269 6.18 -24.62 -6.63
CA GLY A 269 7.44 -24.15 -6.06
C GLY A 269 7.22 -23.65 -4.64
N ASN A 270 8.25 -23.58 -3.86
CA ASN A 270 8.17 -23.01 -2.53
C ASN A 270 7.88 -21.50 -2.63
N ILE A 271 6.76 -21.10 -2.07
CA ILE A 271 6.52 -19.69 -1.74
C ILE A 271 7.20 -19.45 -0.39
N ASP A 272 8.43 -18.96 -0.43
CA ASP A 272 9.21 -18.67 0.77
C ASP A 272 8.80 -17.30 1.35
N LEU A 273 7.57 -17.22 1.87
CA LEU A 273 7.03 -15.99 2.45
C LEU A 273 7.78 -15.54 3.72
N LEU A 274 8.58 -16.39 4.33
CA LEU A 274 9.30 -16.13 5.58
C LEU A 274 10.79 -16.49 5.48
N ASP A 275 11.36 -16.48 4.29
CA ASP A 275 12.79 -16.70 4.10
C ASP A 275 13.56 -15.48 4.63
N GLN A 276 14.33 -15.65 5.68
CA GLN A 276 15.13 -14.60 6.29
C GLN A 276 16.15 -13.99 5.32
N GLU A 277 16.68 -14.80 4.39
CA GLU A 277 17.64 -14.33 3.39
C GLU A 277 17.01 -13.44 2.32
N LYS A 278 15.71 -13.55 2.12
CA LYS A 278 14.93 -12.74 1.16
C LYS A 278 14.10 -11.64 1.84
N ALA A 279 14.10 -11.62 3.17
CA ALA A 279 13.32 -10.67 3.92
C ALA A 279 13.99 -9.28 3.93
N SER A 280 13.14 -8.25 3.79
CA SER A 280 13.48 -6.87 4.09
C SER A 280 12.91 -6.49 5.45
N TYR A 281 13.70 -5.81 6.26
CA TYR A 281 13.34 -5.30 7.57
C TYR A 281 13.19 -3.80 7.49
N ILE A 282 12.07 -3.30 7.96
CA ILE A 282 11.62 -1.96 7.70
C ILE A 282 11.27 -1.28 9.01
N ALA A 283 11.73 -0.04 9.16
CA ALA A 283 11.33 0.84 10.25
C ALA A 283 10.81 2.15 9.66
N THR A 284 9.57 2.51 9.99
CA THR A 284 8.92 3.73 9.47
C THR A 284 8.39 4.57 10.60
N VAL A 285 8.75 5.85 10.60
CA VAL A 285 8.18 6.87 11.49
C VAL A 285 7.22 7.72 10.68
N THR A 286 6.02 7.94 11.22
CA THR A 286 4.96 8.72 10.58
C THR A 286 4.50 9.85 11.48
N TYR A 287 4.25 10.99 10.86
CA TYR A 287 3.53 12.12 11.44
C TYR A 287 2.22 12.32 10.70
N SER A 288 1.11 12.25 11.41
CA SER A 288 -0.26 12.45 10.90
C SER A 288 -0.84 13.78 11.43
N PHE A 289 -1.63 14.48 10.60
CA PHE A 289 -2.24 15.76 10.95
C PHE A 289 -3.65 15.90 10.39
#